data_8b1eed38ad89af27879fd6978845c800
#
_entry.id   8b1eed38ad89af27879fd6978845c800
#
_cell.length_a   1.000
_cell.length_b   1.000
_cell.length_c   1.000
_cell.angle_alpha   90.00
_cell.angle_beta   90.00
_cell.angle_gamma   90.00
#
_symmetry.space_group_name_H-M   'P 1'
#
loop_
_entity.id
_entity.type
_entity.pdbx_description
1 polymer ?
#
loop_
_entity_poly.entity_id
_entity_poly.type
_entity_poly.pdbx_seq_one_letter_code
_entity_poly.pdbx_strand_id
1 'polypeptide(L)'
;MSELPAEESFFDFKCPYCGELNSFPAASAHTLQECASCGESLVVPNSGAGTGGKLPLPMSTPRLVLRRFRPDDSVKLAEMVAQDETCTLPVTEANADQFIEQQRVARFTRSESGIYLAVELAEGRELAGFVLMYYSDRNHDNAGFSLTIIPPRRRQGLGFEVTRAALDFAFNGLCARRVSVSCPSKDAAARRIAEKAGMRQEGEFIKSWFDGKEWANVSWYAVLKEERSPASS
;
A
#
# COMPACT_ATOMS: atom_id res chain seq x y z
N MET A 1 -42.56 6.56 22.10
CA MET A 1 -42.09 7.56 21.11
C MET A 1 -40.91 6.93 20.44
N SER A 2 -41.09 6.43 19.20
CA SER A 2 -39.99 5.88 18.41
C SER A 2 -39.26 7.06 17.80
N GLU A 3 -37.98 7.20 18.18
CA GLU A 3 -37.10 8.12 17.49
C GLU A 3 -37.01 7.71 16.02
N LEU A 4 -37.38 8.61 15.14
CA LEU A 4 -37.17 8.47 13.71
C LEU A 4 -35.64 8.39 13.51
N PRO A 5 -35.12 7.49 12.64
CA PRO A 5 -33.71 7.45 12.33
C PRO A 5 -33.32 8.83 11.75
N ALA A 6 -32.19 9.37 12.24
CA ALA A 6 -31.62 10.58 11.68
C ALA A 6 -31.49 10.44 10.15
N GLU A 7 -31.97 11.43 9.40
CA GLU A 7 -31.81 11.45 7.95
C GLU A 7 -30.33 11.31 7.62
N GLU A 8 -29.93 10.22 6.97
CA GLU A 8 -28.58 10.04 6.50
C GLU A 8 -28.28 11.12 5.48
N SER A 9 -27.38 12.04 5.80
CA SER A 9 -26.91 13.03 4.84
C SER A 9 -25.93 12.39 3.87
N PHE A 10 -26.06 12.76 2.58
CA PHE A 10 -25.18 12.27 1.51
C PHE A 10 -24.32 13.40 0.96
N PHE A 11 -23.12 13.04 0.50
CA PHE A 11 -22.24 13.92 -0.25
C PHE A 11 -22.28 13.56 -1.72
N ASP A 12 -22.62 14.55 -2.56
CA ASP A 12 -22.61 14.45 -4.00
C ASP A 12 -21.38 15.14 -4.56
N PHE A 13 -20.55 14.42 -5.28
CA PHE A 13 -19.30 14.97 -5.82
C PHE A 13 -18.90 14.25 -7.12
N LYS A 14 -18.09 14.92 -7.93
CA LYS A 14 -17.61 14.36 -9.19
C LYS A 14 -16.43 13.41 -9.00
N CYS A 15 -16.47 12.30 -9.73
CA CYS A 15 -15.33 11.39 -9.83
C CYS A 15 -14.13 12.12 -10.45
N PRO A 16 -12.93 12.05 -9.84
CA PRO A 16 -11.76 12.72 -10.38
C PRO A 16 -11.19 12.05 -11.64
N TYR A 17 -11.70 10.88 -12.03
CA TYR A 17 -11.23 10.11 -13.16
C TYR A 17 -12.15 10.21 -14.38
N CYS A 18 -13.47 10.05 -14.19
CA CYS A 18 -14.44 10.07 -15.30
C CYS A 18 -15.39 11.30 -15.30
N GLY A 19 -15.40 12.11 -14.24
CA GLY A 19 -16.26 13.29 -14.12
C GLY A 19 -17.70 13.01 -13.69
N GLU A 20 -18.13 11.75 -13.63
CA GLU A 20 -19.49 11.37 -13.24
C GLU A 20 -19.80 11.65 -11.78
N LEU A 21 -21.05 11.98 -11.49
CA LEU A 21 -21.53 12.27 -10.15
C LEU A 21 -21.62 10.97 -9.33
N ASN A 22 -21.12 11.02 -8.11
CA ASN A 22 -21.25 9.97 -7.11
C ASN A 22 -21.91 10.52 -5.86
N SER A 23 -22.67 9.68 -5.17
CA SER A 23 -23.38 10.00 -3.93
C SER A 23 -22.99 8.99 -2.87
N PHE A 24 -22.41 9.43 -1.77
CA PHE A 24 -22.02 8.58 -0.65
C PHE A 24 -22.51 9.17 0.68
N PRO A 25 -22.86 8.33 1.66
CA PRO A 25 -23.19 8.81 3.00
C PRO A 25 -22.10 9.73 3.57
N ALA A 26 -22.48 10.78 4.26
CA ALA A 26 -21.52 11.71 4.89
C ALA A 26 -20.57 11.00 5.87
N ALA A 27 -21.01 9.89 6.49
CA ALA A 27 -20.18 9.03 7.29
C ALA A 27 -19.00 8.40 6.53
N SER A 28 -19.07 8.38 5.19
CA SER A 28 -17.98 7.90 4.32
C SER A 28 -16.91 8.97 4.04
N ALA A 29 -17.01 10.18 4.60
CA ALA A 29 -15.98 11.22 4.43
C ALA A 29 -14.60 10.69 4.78
N HIS A 30 -13.59 11.02 3.96
CA HIS A 30 -12.22 10.51 4.08
C HIS A 30 -12.06 9.01 3.96
N THR A 31 -13.02 8.28 3.45
CA THR A 31 -12.86 6.86 3.15
C THR A 31 -12.53 6.65 1.67
N LEU A 32 -11.94 5.51 1.36
CA LEU A 32 -11.77 5.07 -0.01
C LEU A 32 -13.04 4.37 -0.47
N GLN A 33 -13.60 4.81 -1.58
CA GLN A 33 -14.79 4.24 -2.20
C GLN A 33 -14.55 4.02 -3.70
N GLU A 34 -15.43 3.25 -4.34
CA GLU A 34 -15.37 3.01 -5.77
C GLU A 34 -16.38 3.89 -6.51
N CYS A 35 -15.96 4.50 -7.62
CA CYS A 35 -16.87 5.22 -8.49
C CYS A 35 -17.87 4.24 -9.12
N ALA A 36 -19.15 4.51 -8.98
CA ALA A 36 -20.20 3.65 -9.54
C ALA A 36 -20.15 3.54 -11.08
N SER A 37 -19.59 4.55 -11.75
CA SER A 37 -19.52 4.61 -13.22
C SER A 37 -18.26 3.96 -13.80
N CYS A 38 -17.07 4.38 -13.36
CA CYS A 38 -15.80 3.86 -13.91
C CYS A 38 -15.11 2.81 -13.02
N GLY A 39 -15.61 2.61 -11.78
CA GLY A 39 -15.06 1.67 -10.81
C GLY A 39 -13.70 2.07 -10.25
N GLU A 40 -13.14 3.24 -10.57
CA GLU A 40 -11.87 3.70 -10.00
C GLU A 40 -12.02 4.05 -8.51
N SER A 41 -11.00 3.71 -7.75
CA SER A 41 -10.93 4.05 -6.32
C SER A 41 -10.69 5.54 -6.13
N LEU A 42 -11.51 6.19 -5.32
CA LEU A 42 -11.45 7.62 -5.02
C LEU A 42 -11.62 7.87 -3.52
N VAL A 43 -11.06 8.96 -3.04
CA VAL A 43 -11.24 9.41 -1.66
C VAL A 43 -12.47 10.32 -1.59
N VAL A 44 -13.43 9.96 -0.72
CA VAL A 44 -14.63 10.78 -0.48
C VAL A 44 -14.22 12.10 0.18
N PRO A 45 -14.61 13.27 -0.36
CA PRO A 45 -14.27 14.57 0.20
C PRO A 45 -14.98 14.82 1.54
N ASN A 46 -14.53 15.85 2.28
CA ASN A 46 -15.12 16.28 3.55
C ASN A 46 -16.49 16.96 3.43
N SER A 47 -16.84 17.40 2.24
CA SER A 47 -18.07 18.13 1.98
C SER A 47 -18.65 17.69 0.64
N GLY A 48 -19.95 17.81 0.48
CA GLY A 48 -20.66 17.45 -0.75
C GLY A 48 -20.39 18.34 -1.96
N ALA A 49 -19.38 19.22 -1.92
CA ALA A 49 -19.04 20.09 -3.03
C ALA A 49 -17.65 19.77 -3.58
N GLY A 50 -17.56 19.60 -4.91
CA GLY A 50 -16.28 19.50 -5.61
C GLY A 50 -16.00 18.16 -6.27
N THR A 51 -14.76 17.76 -6.27
CA THR A 51 -14.27 16.52 -6.89
C THR A 51 -13.63 15.65 -5.82
N GLY A 52 -13.84 14.34 -5.86
CA GLY A 52 -13.20 13.37 -5.00
C GLY A 52 -11.66 13.38 -5.16
N GLY A 53 -10.96 12.89 -4.14
CA GLY A 53 -9.50 12.79 -4.18
C GLY A 53 -9.03 11.62 -5.04
N LYS A 54 -7.98 11.85 -5.86
CA LYS A 54 -7.24 10.77 -6.51
C LYS A 54 -6.31 10.09 -5.52
N LEU A 55 -6.06 8.80 -5.75
CA LEU A 55 -4.94 8.14 -5.08
C LEU A 55 -3.64 8.88 -5.41
N PRO A 56 -2.78 9.14 -4.41
CA PRO A 56 -1.54 9.90 -4.60
C PRO A 56 -0.45 9.04 -5.27
N LEU A 57 -0.70 8.59 -6.49
CA LEU A 57 0.24 7.85 -7.31
C LEU A 57 0.49 8.57 -8.64
N PRO A 58 1.73 8.67 -9.11
CA PRO A 58 2.97 8.22 -8.45
C PRO A 58 3.35 9.10 -7.25
N MET A 59 4.00 8.47 -6.25
CA MET A 59 4.55 9.19 -5.11
C MET A 59 6.06 9.31 -5.26
N SER A 60 6.58 10.53 -5.14
CA SER A 60 8.01 10.81 -5.20
C SER A 60 8.58 11.05 -3.81
N THR A 61 9.77 10.52 -3.58
CA THR A 61 10.63 10.80 -2.44
C THR A 61 11.96 11.39 -2.97
N PRO A 62 12.92 11.78 -2.14
CA PRO A 62 14.19 12.32 -2.65
C PRO A 62 14.94 11.39 -3.61
N ARG A 63 14.80 10.06 -3.45
CA ARG A 63 15.58 9.09 -4.24
C ARG A 63 14.73 8.06 -4.97
N LEU A 64 13.41 8.00 -4.70
CA LEU A 64 12.53 6.95 -5.20
C LEU A 64 11.22 7.52 -5.74
N VAL A 65 10.61 6.75 -6.64
CA VAL A 65 9.24 6.93 -7.12
C VAL A 65 8.48 5.62 -6.91
N LEU A 66 7.43 5.65 -6.10
CA LEU A 66 6.46 4.56 -6.00
C LEU A 66 5.37 4.79 -7.04
N ARG A 67 5.19 3.83 -7.93
CA ARG A 67 4.27 3.95 -9.06
C ARG A 67 3.60 2.62 -9.40
N ARG A 68 2.56 2.66 -10.19
CA ARG A 68 2.06 1.44 -10.84
C ARG A 68 3.13 0.87 -11.78
N PHE A 69 3.09 -0.45 -11.96
CA PHE A 69 3.95 -1.10 -12.94
C PHE A 69 3.64 -0.59 -14.35
N ARG A 70 4.65 -0.63 -15.22
CA ARG A 70 4.56 -0.38 -16.66
C ARG A 70 4.79 -1.68 -17.41
N PRO A 71 4.34 -1.81 -18.68
CA PRO A 71 4.59 -3.02 -19.48
C PRO A 71 6.07 -3.40 -19.57
N ASP A 72 6.95 -2.39 -19.68
CA ASP A 72 8.40 -2.55 -19.80
C ASP A 72 9.11 -2.96 -18.51
N ASP A 73 8.38 -3.02 -17.37
CA ASP A 73 8.95 -3.53 -16.11
C ASP A 73 9.03 -5.07 -16.07
N SER A 74 8.33 -5.79 -16.95
CA SER A 74 8.12 -7.25 -16.81
C SER A 74 9.43 -8.04 -16.83
N VAL A 75 10.30 -7.78 -17.78
CA VAL A 75 11.61 -8.45 -17.90
C VAL A 75 12.44 -8.19 -16.64
N LYS A 76 12.50 -6.91 -16.21
CA LYS A 76 13.28 -6.53 -15.05
C LYS A 76 12.73 -7.12 -13.75
N LEU A 77 11.41 -7.18 -13.60
CA LEU A 77 10.77 -7.81 -12.45
C LEU A 77 11.09 -9.31 -12.39
N ALA A 78 11.01 -10.03 -13.52
CA ALA A 78 11.36 -11.44 -13.57
C ALA A 78 12.82 -11.70 -13.19
N GLU A 79 13.75 -10.89 -13.74
CA GLU A 79 15.17 -10.96 -13.36
C GLU A 79 15.39 -10.73 -11.86
N MET A 80 14.72 -9.71 -11.29
CA MET A 80 14.84 -9.38 -9.87
C MET A 80 14.36 -10.52 -8.97
N VAL A 81 13.23 -11.13 -9.31
CA VAL A 81 12.68 -12.26 -8.55
C VAL A 81 13.60 -13.48 -8.65
N ALA A 82 14.11 -13.77 -9.84
CA ALA A 82 15.02 -14.90 -10.06
C ALA A 82 16.35 -14.77 -9.31
N GLN A 83 16.84 -13.54 -9.08
CA GLN A 83 18.10 -13.27 -8.40
C GLN A 83 17.99 -13.19 -6.87
N ASP A 84 16.78 -13.17 -6.32
CA ASP A 84 16.54 -13.03 -4.88
C ASP A 84 15.83 -14.26 -4.31
N GLU A 85 16.60 -15.22 -3.79
CA GLU A 85 16.07 -16.43 -3.16
C GLU A 85 15.11 -16.14 -1.96
N THR A 86 15.16 -14.93 -1.43
CA THR A 86 14.26 -14.51 -0.33
C THR A 86 12.95 -13.91 -0.84
N CYS A 87 12.84 -13.69 -2.15
CA CYS A 87 11.63 -13.15 -2.77
C CYS A 87 10.61 -14.27 -2.97
N THR A 88 9.43 -14.12 -2.36
CA THR A 88 8.34 -15.10 -2.47
C THR A 88 7.31 -14.72 -3.54
N LEU A 89 7.57 -13.69 -4.34
CA LEU A 89 6.65 -13.30 -5.41
C LEU A 89 6.64 -14.36 -6.51
N PRO A 90 5.49 -14.94 -6.88
CA PRO A 90 5.40 -16.03 -7.84
C PRO A 90 5.47 -15.51 -9.29
N VAL A 91 6.51 -14.75 -9.62
CA VAL A 91 6.76 -14.20 -10.95
C VAL A 91 7.96 -14.89 -11.57
N THR A 92 7.79 -15.30 -12.81
CA THR A 92 8.81 -15.90 -13.66
C THR A 92 8.83 -15.17 -14.99
N GLU A 93 9.83 -15.41 -15.82
CA GLU A 93 9.87 -14.84 -17.19
C GLU A 93 8.60 -15.20 -17.99
N ALA A 94 8.06 -16.40 -17.80
CA ALA A 94 6.89 -16.87 -18.54
C ALA A 94 5.57 -16.18 -18.15
N ASN A 95 5.45 -15.62 -16.93
CA ASN A 95 4.21 -15.02 -16.45
C ASN A 95 4.34 -13.53 -16.07
N ALA A 96 5.51 -12.94 -16.22
CA ALA A 96 5.76 -11.56 -15.80
C ALA A 96 4.84 -10.53 -16.49
N ASP A 97 4.62 -10.68 -17.79
CA ASP A 97 3.73 -9.80 -18.55
C ASP A 97 2.28 -9.89 -18.04
N GLN A 98 1.79 -11.08 -17.81
CA GLN A 98 0.45 -11.29 -17.27
C GLN A 98 0.32 -10.71 -15.86
N PHE A 99 1.32 -10.91 -14.99
CA PHE A 99 1.34 -10.34 -13.66
C PHE A 99 1.32 -8.80 -13.71
N ILE A 100 2.18 -8.21 -14.53
CA ILE A 100 2.24 -6.75 -14.71
C ILE A 100 0.89 -6.20 -15.18
N GLU A 101 0.26 -6.83 -16.18
CA GLU A 101 -1.04 -6.37 -16.68
C GLU A 101 -2.12 -6.47 -15.60
N GLN A 102 -2.14 -7.54 -14.82
CA GLN A 102 -3.04 -7.65 -13.66
C GLN A 102 -2.82 -6.51 -12.66
N GLN A 103 -1.55 -6.16 -12.35
CA GLN A 103 -1.26 -5.08 -11.41
C GLN A 103 -1.57 -3.69 -11.97
N ARG A 104 -1.51 -3.49 -13.29
CA ARG A 104 -1.86 -2.22 -13.93
C ARG A 104 -3.35 -1.90 -13.84
N VAL A 105 -4.20 -2.92 -13.98
CA VAL A 105 -5.66 -2.78 -13.91
C VAL A 105 -6.21 -3.04 -12.51
N ALA A 106 -5.39 -3.55 -11.59
CA ALA A 106 -5.80 -3.81 -10.21
C ALA A 106 -6.22 -2.52 -9.51
N ARG A 107 -7.28 -2.61 -8.72
CA ARG A 107 -7.84 -1.50 -7.94
C ARG A 107 -7.68 -1.78 -6.47
N PHE A 108 -7.60 -0.73 -5.65
CA PHE A 108 -7.71 -0.84 -4.21
C PHE A 108 -9.19 -1.04 -3.84
N THR A 109 -9.69 -2.24 -4.15
CA THR A 109 -11.07 -2.62 -3.86
C THR A 109 -11.17 -3.34 -2.51
N ARG A 110 -12.40 -3.59 -2.09
CA ARG A 110 -12.72 -4.39 -0.90
C ARG A 110 -12.32 -5.87 -1.00
N SER A 111 -11.76 -6.30 -2.13
CA SER A 111 -11.20 -7.65 -2.24
C SER A 111 -9.87 -7.72 -1.49
N GLU A 112 -9.59 -8.85 -0.87
CA GLU A 112 -8.41 -9.12 -0.05
C GLU A 112 -7.07 -9.12 -0.83
N SER A 113 -7.11 -8.93 -2.15
CA SER A 113 -5.93 -8.86 -3.00
C SER A 113 -5.37 -7.45 -2.99
N GLY A 114 -4.20 -7.28 -2.39
CA GLY A 114 -3.45 -6.04 -2.43
C GLY A 114 -2.96 -5.67 -3.84
N ILE A 115 -2.41 -4.47 -3.96
CA ILE A 115 -1.79 -3.99 -5.19
C ILE A 115 -0.29 -3.90 -5.01
N TYR A 116 0.44 -4.45 -5.96
CA TYR A 116 1.88 -4.26 -6.06
C TYR A 116 2.20 -2.95 -6.78
N LEU A 117 3.06 -2.16 -6.16
CA LEU A 117 3.62 -0.94 -6.74
C LEU A 117 5.11 -1.13 -7.02
N ALA A 118 5.57 -0.63 -8.13
CA ALA A 118 6.97 -0.58 -8.48
C ALA A 118 7.69 0.47 -7.63
N VAL A 119 8.88 0.15 -7.15
CA VAL A 119 9.83 1.07 -6.52
C VAL A 119 10.92 1.38 -7.51
N GLU A 120 10.88 2.58 -8.09
CA GLU A 120 11.81 3.05 -9.13
C GLU A 120 12.82 4.04 -8.50
N LEU A 121 14.08 4.00 -8.88
CA LEU A 121 15.03 5.05 -8.54
C LEU A 121 14.65 6.34 -9.28
N ALA A 122 14.64 7.47 -8.58
CA ALA A 122 14.35 8.79 -9.19
C ALA A 122 15.41 9.15 -10.25
N GLU A 123 16.66 8.82 -9.99
CA GLU A 123 17.76 8.93 -10.94
C GLU A 123 17.94 7.61 -11.70
N GLY A 124 18.07 7.69 -13.02
CA GLY A 124 18.25 6.52 -13.89
C GLY A 124 16.99 5.70 -14.15
N ARG A 125 15.91 5.92 -13.40
CA ARG A 125 14.60 5.26 -13.57
C ARG A 125 14.67 3.72 -13.56
N GLU A 126 15.61 3.17 -12.80
CA GLU A 126 15.77 1.73 -12.63
C GLU A 126 14.80 1.19 -11.59
N LEU A 127 14.25 0.01 -11.82
CA LEU A 127 13.44 -0.71 -10.85
C LEU A 127 14.35 -1.20 -9.71
N ALA A 128 14.10 -0.73 -8.50
CA ALA A 128 14.89 -1.06 -7.29
C ALA A 128 14.18 -2.06 -6.36
N GLY A 129 12.90 -2.32 -6.63
CA GLY A 129 12.08 -3.20 -5.79
C GLY A 129 10.61 -3.06 -6.08
N PHE A 130 9.80 -3.56 -5.17
CA PHE A 130 8.34 -3.40 -5.18
C PHE A 130 7.79 -3.37 -3.76
N VAL A 131 6.59 -2.85 -3.63
CA VAL A 131 5.82 -2.86 -2.39
C VAL A 131 4.41 -3.37 -2.67
N LEU A 132 3.96 -4.36 -1.91
CA LEU A 132 2.57 -4.80 -1.87
C LEU A 132 1.85 -3.96 -0.81
N MET A 133 0.76 -3.30 -1.20
CA MET A 133 -0.14 -2.58 -0.32
C MET A 133 -1.48 -3.31 -0.26
N TYR A 134 -2.05 -3.51 0.92
CA TYR A 134 -3.32 -4.23 1.08
C TYR A 134 -4.10 -3.71 2.29
N TYR A 135 -5.41 -3.97 2.30
CA TYR A 135 -6.23 -3.86 3.51
C TYR A 135 -6.19 -5.19 4.25
N SER A 136 -6.03 -5.14 5.56
CA SER A 136 -5.97 -6.30 6.44
C SER A 136 -7.30 -6.62 7.12
N ASP A 137 -8.34 -5.81 6.86
CA ASP A 137 -9.69 -6.00 7.37
C ASP A 137 -10.76 -5.64 6.32
N ARG A 138 -11.99 -6.07 6.60
CA ARG A 138 -13.14 -5.84 5.70
C ARG A 138 -13.67 -4.39 5.76
N ASN A 139 -13.34 -3.65 6.80
CA ASN A 139 -13.81 -2.27 7.00
C ASN A 139 -12.88 -1.24 6.33
N HIS A 140 -11.71 -1.67 5.80
CA HIS A 140 -10.66 -0.83 5.22
C HIS A 140 -10.07 0.20 6.19
N ASP A 141 -10.18 -0.04 7.50
CA ASP A 141 -9.58 0.78 8.54
C ASP A 141 -8.13 0.41 8.81
N ASN A 142 -7.76 -0.83 8.50
CA ASN A 142 -6.43 -1.35 8.71
C ASN A 142 -5.78 -1.70 7.36
N ALA A 143 -4.64 -1.10 7.11
CA ALA A 143 -3.79 -1.42 5.96
C ALA A 143 -2.53 -2.15 6.41
N GLY A 144 -1.94 -2.85 5.47
CA GLY A 144 -0.63 -3.45 5.63
C GLY A 144 0.19 -3.26 4.38
N PHE A 145 1.48 -3.49 4.50
CA PHE A 145 2.35 -3.58 3.34
C PHE A 145 3.48 -4.58 3.56
N SER A 146 3.99 -5.08 2.45
CA SER A 146 5.22 -5.85 2.38
C SER A 146 6.12 -5.24 1.32
N LEU A 147 7.42 -5.15 1.59
CA LEU A 147 8.33 -4.50 0.67
C LEU A 147 9.53 -5.41 0.37
N THR A 148 9.98 -5.38 -0.88
CA THR A 148 11.19 -6.02 -1.34
C THR A 148 12.09 -5.00 -2.03
N ILE A 149 13.35 -4.90 -1.59
CA ILE A 149 14.41 -4.17 -2.28
C ILE A 149 15.40 -5.20 -2.81
N ILE A 150 15.76 -5.08 -4.08
CA ILE A 150 16.71 -6.00 -4.72
C ILE A 150 18.05 -6.02 -4.01
N PRO A 151 18.76 -7.16 -3.96
CA PRO A 151 20.02 -7.29 -3.24
C PRO A 151 21.05 -6.20 -3.55
N PRO A 152 21.32 -5.79 -4.81
CA PRO A 152 22.31 -4.76 -5.11
C PRO A 152 21.95 -3.36 -4.56
N ARG A 153 20.69 -3.12 -4.22
CA ARG A 153 20.19 -1.83 -3.71
C ARG A 153 19.88 -1.83 -2.21
N ARG A 154 20.12 -2.95 -1.53
CA ARG A 154 20.00 -3.06 -0.05
C ARG A 154 21.06 -2.26 0.68
N ARG A 155 20.83 -2.00 1.97
CA ARG A 155 21.76 -1.30 2.91
C ARG A 155 22.12 0.14 2.51
N GLN A 156 21.35 0.75 1.61
CA GLN A 156 21.49 2.14 1.17
C GLN A 156 20.41 3.06 1.80
N GLY A 157 19.64 2.55 2.76
CA GLY A 157 18.55 3.30 3.40
C GLY A 157 17.24 3.34 2.59
N LEU A 158 17.19 2.76 1.39
CA LEU A 158 16.00 2.79 0.51
C LEU A 158 14.79 2.10 1.16
N GLY A 159 14.98 0.99 1.86
CA GLY A 159 13.89 0.30 2.56
C GLY A 159 13.18 1.20 3.58
N PHE A 160 13.91 2.03 4.32
CA PHE A 160 13.31 3.00 5.24
C PHE A 160 12.53 4.09 4.50
N GLU A 161 13.08 4.59 3.39
CA GLU A 161 12.43 5.60 2.56
C GLU A 161 11.13 5.10 1.94
N VAL A 162 11.13 3.86 1.40
CA VAL A 162 9.91 3.18 0.91
C VAL A 162 8.91 2.97 2.04
N THR A 163 9.35 2.54 3.22
CA THR A 163 8.46 2.34 4.37
C THR A 163 7.74 3.64 4.75
N ARG A 164 8.46 4.77 4.78
CA ARG A 164 7.82 6.06 5.04
C ARG A 164 6.79 6.42 3.98
N ALA A 165 7.14 6.25 2.70
CA ALA A 165 6.23 6.52 1.59
C ALA A 165 5.00 5.59 1.63
N ALA A 166 5.18 4.31 1.95
CA ALA A 166 4.09 3.36 2.10
C ALA A 166 3.16 3.73 3.26
N LEU A 167 3.69 4.19 4.39
CA LEU A 167 2.90 4.71 5.50
C LEU A 167 2.11 5.97 5.10
N ASP A 168 2.76 6.92 4.37
CA ASP A 168 2.08 8.11 3.86
C ASP A 168 0.95 7.75 2.91
N PHE A 169 1.19 6.79 2.02
CA PHE A 169 0.17 6.30 1.11
C PHE A 169 -0.99 5.62 1.84
N ALA A 170 -0.70 4.76 2.82
CA ALA A 170 -1.73 4.08 3.60
C ALA A 170 -2.62 5.08 4.37
N PHE A 171 -2.04 6.07 5.04
CA PHE A 171 -2.81 7.03 5.84
C PHE A 171 -3.52 8.11 5.03
N ASN A 172 -2.92 8.60 3.95
CA ASN A 172 -3.43 9.71 3.18
C ASN A 172 -4.12 9.29 1.87
N GLY A 173 -3.65 8.19 1.26
CA GLY A 173 -4.22 7.65 0.04
C GLY A 173 -5.30 6.61 0.29
N LEU A 174 -5.02 5.64 1.17
CA LEU A 174 -5.97 4.57 1.50
C LEU A 174 -6.88 4.93 2.68
N CYS A 175 -6.66 6.08 3.32
CA CYS A 175 -7.43 6.56 4.48
C CYS A 175 -7.42 5.60 5.69
N ALA A 176 -6.40 4.73 5.78
CA ALA A 176 -6.29 3.78 6.87
C ALA A 176 -6.16 4.49 8.22
N ARG A 177 -6.77 3.92 9.26
CA ARG A 177 -6.60 4.35 10.64
C ARG A 177 -5.36 3.72 11.28
N ARG A 178 -5.01 2.51 10.87
CA ARG A 178 -3.91 1.72 11.38
C ARG A 178 -3.13 1.08 10.23
N VAL A 179 -1.81 1.05 10.38
CA VAL A 179 -0.94 0.31 9.45
C VAL A 179 -0.12 -0.70 10.21
N SER A 180 -0.09 -1.93 9.70
CA SER A 180 0.70 -3.02 10.27
C SER A 180 1.63 -3.65 9.24
N VAL A 181 2.75 -4.17 9.73
CA VAL A 181 3.70 -4.95 8.95
C VAL A 181 4.17 -6.14 9.76
N SER A 182 4.56 -7.19 9.08
CA SER A 182 5.22 -8.32 9.70
C SER A 182 6.55 -8.62 9.01
N CYS A 183 7.50 -9.14 9.77
CA CYS A 183 8.76 -9.60 9.23
C CYS A 183 9.29 -10.80 10.03
N PRO A 184 10.14 -11.65 9.42
CA PRO A 184 10.85 -12.67 10.18
C PRO A 184 11.58 -12.06 11.38
N SER A 185 11.42 -12.63 12.58
CA SER A 185 12.05 -12.08 13.80
C SER A 185 13.56 -12.06 13.73
N LYS A 186 14.16 -12.91 12.90
CA LYS A 186 15.59 -12.93 12.59
C LYS A 186 16.06 -11.77 11.68
N ASP A 187 15.14 -11.09 10.98
CA ASP A 187 15.48 -9.94 10.13
C ASP A 187 15.62 -8.65 10.94
N ALA A 188 16.81 -8.45 11.49
CA ALA A 188 17.12 -7.25 12.26
C ALA A 188 17.05 -5.95 11.45
N ALA A 189 17.20 -6.02 10.11
CA ALA A 189 17.12 -4.83 9.26
C ALA A 189 15.66 -4.39 9.10
N ALA A 190 14.74 -5.31 8.79
CA ALA A 190 13.31 -5.02 8.70
C ALA A 190 12.74 -4.51 10.03
N ARG A 191 13.11 -5.13 11.15
CA ARG A 191 12.71 -4.69 12.49
C ARG A 191 13.14 -3.25 12.77
N ARG A 192 14.42 -2.92 12.53
CA ARG A 192 14.95 -1.55 12.70
C ARG A 192 14.26 -0.54 11.79
N ILE A 193 13.90 -0.93 10.57
CA ILE A 193 13.17 -0.06 9.65
C ILE A 193 11.79 0.27 10.22
N ALA A 194 11.04 -0.74 10.68
CA ALA A 194 9.74 -0.56 11.30
C ALA A 194 9.81 0.37 12.53
N GLU A 195 10.73 0.08 13.46
CA GLU A 195 10.93 0.89 14.68
C GLU A 195 11.32 2.35 14.34
N LYS A 196 12.26 2.54 13.40
CA LYS A 196 12.68 3.87 12.95
C LYS A 196 11.56 4.64 12.25
N ALA A 197 10.64 3.93 11.61
CA ALA A 197 9.46 4.53 10.98
C ALA A 197 8.33 4.88 11.97
N GLY A 198 8.56 4.67 13.28
CA GLY A 198 7.61 4.97 14.35
C GLY A 198 6.61 3.85 14.63
N MET A 199 6.82 2.66 14.07
CA MET A 199 5.99 1.51 14.37
C MET A 199 6.47 0.82 15.66
N ARG A 200 5.53 0.38 16.50
CA ARG A 200 5.84 -0.40 17.72
C ARG A 200 5.64 -1.89 17.47
N GLN A 201 6.44 -2.70 18.09
CA GLN A 201 6.23 -4.14 18.11
C GLN A 201 5.03 -4.46 19.00
N GLU A 202 4.06 -5.19 18.47
CA GLU A 202 2.85 -5.58 19.20
C GLU A 202 2.83 -7.06 19.57
N GLY A 203 3.68 -7.86 18.93
CA GLY A 203 3.77 -9.26 19.24
C GLY A 203 4.80 -10.01 18.42
N GLU A 204 4.98 -11.27 18.78
CA GLU A 204 5.76 -12.24 18.03
C GLU A 204 4.97 -13.55 17.96
N PHE A 205 4.83 -14.06 16.73
CA PHE A 205 4.22 -15.36 16.49
C PHE A 205 5.32 -16.41 16.36
N ILE A 206 5.30 -17.38 17.25
CA ILE A 206 6.32 -18.41 17.30
C ILE A 206 6.08 -19.46 16.21
N LYS A 207 7.10 -19.71 15.38
CA LYS A 207 7.09 -20.73 14.30
C LYS A 207 5.82 -20.63 13.43
N SER A 208 5.43 -19.41 13.07
CA SER A 208 4.18 -19.15 12.34
C SER A 208 4.35 -19.06 10.82
N TRP A 209 5.57 -19.01 10.33
CA TRP A 209 5.85 -18.88 8.90
C TRP A 209 6.94 -19.87 8.47
N PHE A 210 6.68 -20.60 7.37
CA PHE A 210 7.65 -21.52 6.78
C PHE A 210 8.42 -20.81 5.67
N ASP A 211 9.73 -20.65 5.82
CA ASP A 211 10.60 -19.91 4.89
C ASP A 211 11.10 -20.75 3.70
N GLY A 212 10.53 -21.95 3.52
CA GLY A 212 10.97 -22.92 2.52
C GLY A 212 11.97 -23.94 3.06
N LYS A 213 12.56 -23.70 4.23
CA LYS A 213 13.56 -24.56 4.90
C LYS A 213 13.16 -24.91 6.33
N GLU A 214 12.71 -23.91 7.09
CA GLU A 214 12.35 -24.06 8.49
C GLU A 214 11.17 -23.17 8.90
N TRP A 215 10.55 -23.49 10.03
CA TRP A 215 9.53 -22.66 10.64
C TRP A 215 10.17 -21.49 11.39
N ALA A 216 9.89 -20.27 10.99
CA ALA A 216 10.43 -19.04 11.54
C ALA A 216 9.42 -18.31 12.43
N ASN A 217 9.92 -17.58 13.42
CA ASN A 217 9.13 -16.63 14.18
C ASN A 217 8.91 -15.36 13.35
N VAL A 218 7.75 -14.73 13.55
CA VAL A 218 7.35 -13.50 12.85
C VAL A 218 7.02 -12.42 13.87
N SER A 219 7.72 -11.31 13.80
CA SER A 219 7.43 -10.11 14.59
C SER A 219 6.42 -9.23 13.89
N TRP A 220 5.42 -8.74 14.62
CA TRP A 220 4.38 -7.84 14.14
C TRP A 220 4.59 -6.44 14.68
N TYR A 221 4.51 -5.46 13.80
CA TYR A 221 4.66 -4.04 14.10
C TYR A 221 3.45 -3.28 13.59
N ALA A 222 3.07 -2.21 14.31
CA ALA A 222 1.99 -1.34 13.87
C ALA A 222 2.19 0.10 14.33
N VAL A 223 1.45 1.00 13.67
CA VAL A 223 1.32 2.41 14.04
C VAL A 223 -0.08 2.89 13.72
N LEU A 224 -0.63 3.74 14.58
CA LEU A 224 -1.91 4.40 14.37
C LEU A 224 -1.71 5.77 13.70
N LYS A 225 -2.72 6.23 12.97
CA LYS A 225 -2.68 7.53 12.30
C LYS A 225 -2.43 8.67 13.27
N GLU A 226 -3.10 8.65 14.43
CA GLU A 226 -2.98 9.66 15.49
C GLU A 226 -1.62 9.65 16.22
N GLU A 227 -0.88 8.55 16.16
CA GLU A 227 0.46 8.44 16.78
C GLU A 227 1.57 9.00 15.89
N ARG A 228 1.24 9.26 14.63
CA ARG A 228 2.22 9.72 13.68
C ARG A 228 2.44 11.22 13.78
N SER A 229 3.63 11.62 14.23
CA SER A 229 4.04 13.03 14.14
C SER A 229 4.00 13.47 12.67
N PRO A 230 3.44 14.68 12.36
CA PRO A 230 3.51 15.22 11.01
C PRO A 230 4.96 15.25 10.59
N ALA A 231 5.24 14.81 9.36
CA ALA A 231 6.59 14.84 8.82
C ALA A 231 7.10 16.29 8.91
N SER A 232 8.19 16.50 9.63
CA SER A 232 8.90 17.77 9.61
C SER A 232 9.31 18.05 8.18
N SER A 233 8.75 19.12 7.62
CA SER A 233 8.94 19.59 6.25
C SER A 233 10.39 19.94 5.99
#